data_f895a9c67c8973027b180b62cd5438a9
#
_entry.id   f895a9c67c8973027b180b62cd5438a9
#
_cell.length_a   1.000
_cell.length_b   1.000
_cell.length_c   1.000
_cell.angle_alpha   90.00
_cell.angle_beta   90.00
_cell.angle_gamma   90.00
#
_symmetry.space_group_name_H-M   'P 1'
#
loop_
_entity.id
_entity.type
_entity.pdbx_description
1 polymer ?
#
loop_
_entity_poly.entity_id
_entity_poly.type
_entity_poly.pdbx_seq_one_letter_code
_entity_poly.pdbx_strand_id
1 'polypeptide(L)'
;KQQYRIMGLPSYDGLADILKLVGLENTGKKKARNFSLGMRQRLGIAVALVGNPDFLVLDEPVNGLDPQGIIEMRELILKLNREYRITFLISSHILDELSKLATHYGFVDNGRLVKEISAEELEQECRKCIRVEVNDTKPLAHVLDQMKLDYKIISGTAADIYAKINVSNLVLSLAKENCEIVTVSEREESLESYYISLVGGREA
;
A
#
# COMPACT_ATOMS: atom_id res chain seq x y z
N LYS A 1 -16.16 27.74 10.01
CA LYS A 1 -17.15 28.78 9.67
C LYS A 1 -16.79 29.53 8.37
N GLN A 2 -15.53 29.90 8.17
CA GLN A 2 -15.11 30.58 6.94
C GLN A 2 -15.40 29.71 5.70
N GLN A 3 -15.10 28.40 5.75
CA GLN A 3 -15.39 27.48 4.67
C GLN A 3 -16.88 27.42 4.32
N TYR A 4 -17.75 27.37 5.30
CA TYR A 4 -19.20 27.40 5.06
C TYR A 4 -19.63 28.64 4.29
N ARG A 5 -19.04 29.80 4.62
CA ARG A 5 -19.31 31.07 3.90
C ARG A 5 -18.81 31.02 2.46
N ILE A 6 -17.59 30.48 2.24
CA ILE A 6 -17.02 30.37 0.91
C ILE A 6 -17.88 29.44 0.02
N MET A 7 -18.42 28.39 0.58
CA MET A 7 -19.32 27.46 -0.12
C MET A 7 -20.77 27.93 -0.24
N GLY A 8 -21.09 29.11 0.29
CA GLY A 8 -22.45 29.68 0.25
C GLY A 8 -23.47 28.91 1.08
N LEU A 9 -23.03 28.14 2.07
CA LEU A 9 -23.92 27.35 2.91
C LEU A 9 -24.68 28.27 3.89
N PRO A 10 -26.01 28.12 4.04
CA PRO A 10 -26.85 29.04 4.77
C PRO A 10 -26.68 29.02 6.28
N SER A 11 -26.16 27.90 6.82
CA SER A 11 -25.99 27.69 8.25
C SER A 11 -24.68 26.99 8.56
N TYR A 12 -24.34 26.90 9.85
CA TYR A 12 -23.19 26.11 10.34
C TYR A 12 -23.64 24.76 10.93
N ASP A 13 -24.76 24.25 10.48
CA ASP A 13 -25.29 22.98 10.92
C ASP A 13 -24.28 21.86 10.54
N GLY A 14 -24.13 20.88 11.44
CA GLY A 14 -23.14 19.82 11.28
C GLY A 14 -21.68 20.19 11.61
N LEU A 15 -21.36 21.47 11.87
CA LEU A 15 -19.98 21.87 12.21
C LEU A 15 -19.47 21.14 13.47
N ALA A 16 -20.33 21.00 14.49
CA ALA A 16 -19.98 20.31 15.72
C ALA A 16 -19.73 18.81 15.46
N ASP A 17 -20.55 18.19 14.61
CA ASP A 17 -20.45 16.79 14.25
C ASP A 17 -19.18 16.51 13.44
N ILE A 18 -18.84 17.38 12.48
CA ILE A 18 -17.58 17.28 11.73
C ILE A 18 -16.38 17.42 12.68
N LEU A 19 -16.38 18.38 13.62
CA LEU A 19 -15.28 18.52 14.58
C LEU A 19 -15.16 17.31 15.50
N LYS A 20 -16.27 16.74 15.94
CA LYS A 20 -16.30 15.49 16.70
C LYS A 20 -15.78 14.33 15.88
N LEU A 21 -16.18 14.21 14.63
CA LEU A 21 -15.78 13.15 13.71
C LEU A 21 -14.26 13.12 13.52
N VAL A 22 -13.62 14.29 13.40
CA VAL A 22 -12.16 14.38 13.27
C VAL A 22 -11.40 14.45 14.61
N GLY A 23 -12.09 14.35 15.76
CA GLY A 23 -11.48 14.38 17.11
C GLY A 23 -10.98 15.75 17.53
N LEU A 24 -11.65 16.83 17.09
CA LEU A 24 -11.30 18.20 17.44
C LEU A 24 -12.36 18.91 18.29
N GLU A 25 -13.37 18.22 18.78
CA GLU A 25 -14.47 18.76 19.61
C GLU A 25 -13.97 19.43 20.88
N ASN A 26 -12.92 18.90 21.51
CA ASN A 26 -12.39 19.36 22.79
C ASN A 26 -11.31 20.43 22.67
N THR A 27 -11.12 21.04 21.50
CA THR A 27 -10.07 22.06 21.30
C THR A 27 -10.39 23.40 21.92
N GLY A 28 -11.63 23.63 22.30
CA GLY A 28 -12.10 24.83 23.01
C GLY A 28 -11.80 26.13 22.25
N LYS A 29 -11.12 27.08 22.93
CA LYS A 29 -10.70 28.37 22.36
C LYS A 29 -9.29 28.34 21.74
N LYS A 30 -8.66 27.18 21.63
CA LYS A 30 -7.31 27.04 21.06
C LYS A 30 -7.31 27.50 19.59
N LYS A 31 -6.43 28.45 19.27
CA LYS A 31 -6.31 28.96 17.90
C LYS A 31 -5.62 27.91 17.02
N ALA A 32 -6.03 27.76 15.76
CA ALA A 32 -5.47 26.79 14.82
C ALA A 32 -3.94 26.90 14.64
N ARG A 33 -3.38 28.11 14.78
CA ARG A 33 -1.91 28.34 14.77
C ARG A 33 -1.15 27.59 15.89
N ASN A 34 -1.85 27.25 16.97
CA ASN A 34 -1.29 26.54 18.12
C ASN A 34 -1.59 25.02 18.08
N PHE A 35 -2.18 24.53 17.00
CA PHE A 35 -2.45 23.10 16.83
C PHE A 35 -1.15 22.34 16.56
N SER A 36 -1.08 21.08 17.05
CA SER A 36 -0.05 20.13 16.60
C SER A 36 -0.19 19.86 15.10
N LEU A 37 0.79 19.21 14.50
CA LEU A 37 0.71 18.84 13.09
C LEU A 37 -0.52 17.97 12.82
N GLY A 38 -0.73 16.90 13.61
CA GLY A 38 -1.90 16.03 13.46
C GLY A 38 -3.23 16.75 13.65
N MET A 39 -3.31 17.69 14.60
CA MET A 39 -4.51 18.53 14.74
C MET A 39 -4.74 19.42 13.51
N ARG A 40 -3.69 19.94 12.88
CA ARG A 40 -3.81 20.74 11.65
C ARG A 40 -4.27 19.88 10.46
N GLN A 41 -3.73 18.68 10.31
CA GLN A 41 -4.16 17.74 9.26
C GLN A 41 -5.61 17.32 9.45
N ARG A 42 -6.04 16.98 10.67
CA ARG A 42 -7.45 16.70 10.99
C ARG A 42 -8.36 17.90 10.74
N LEU A 43 -7.88 19.12 11.01
CA LEU A 43 -8.63 20.33 10.66
C LEU A 43 -8.76 20.50 9.15
N GLY A 44 -7.73 20.16 8.37
CA GLY A 44 -7.78 20.13 6.89
C GLY A 44 -8.87 19.19 6.40
N ILE A 45 -8.91 17.95 6.92
CA ILE A 45 -9.99 17.01 6.62
C ILE A 45 -11.35 17.55 7.03
N ALA A 46 -11.47 18.16 8.23
CA ALA A 46 -12.72 18.78 8.67
C ALA A 46 -13.20 19.89 7.72
N VAL A 47 -12.28 20.65 7.16
CA VAL A 47 -12.58 21.70 6.16
C VAL A 47 -13.06 21.06 4.84
N ALA A 48 -12.42 19.98 4.41
CA ALA A 48 -12.80 19.26 3.20
C ALA A 48 -14.16 18.55 3.30
N LEU A 49 -14.52 18.10 4.51
CA LEU A 49 -15.82 17.46 4.79
C LEU A 49 -17.01 18.43 4.77
N VAL A 50 -16.77 19.75 4.78
CA VAL A 50 -17.86 20.73 4.65
C VAL A 50 -18.50 20.57 3.27
N GLY A 51 -19.81 20.38 3.24
CA GLY A 51 -20.55 20.16 1.98
C GLY A 51 -20.79 18.68 1.63
N ASN A 52 -20.42 17.76 2.53
CA ASN A 52 -20.64 16.31 2.38
C ASN A 52 -20.12 15.75 1.04
N PRO A 53 -18.81 15.79 0.81
CA PRO A 53 -18.24 15.32 -0.44
C PRO A 53 -18.30 13.79 -0.55
N ASP A 54 -18.51 13.29 -1.77
CA ASP A 54 -18.39 11.86 -2.08
C ASP A 54 -16.96 11.43 -2.39
N PHE A 55 -16.07 12.42 -2.67
CA PHE A 55 -14.69 12.18 -3.06
C PHE A 55 -13.75 13.21 -2.42
N LEU A 56 -12.63 12.72 -1.86
CA LEU A 56 -11.59 13.56 -1.26
C LEU A 56 -10.21 13.22 -1.82
N VAL A 57 -9.41 14.27 -2.06
CA VAL A 57 -7.99 14.15 -2.40
C VAL A 57 -7.18 14.56 -1.18
N LEU A 58 -6.31 13.67 -0.71
CA LEU A 58 -5.41 13.90 0.41
C LEU A 58 -3.97 13.81 -0.07
N ASP A 59 -3.25 14.90 0.05
CA ASP A 59 -1.84 14.99 -0.30
C ASP A 59 -0.99 14.80 0.96
N GLU A 60 -0.23 13.70 1.03
CA GLU A 60 0.67 13.34 2.14
C GLU A 60 0.02 13.43 3.54
N PRO A 61 -1.17 12.83 3.79
CA PRO A 61 -1.94 13.08 5.02
C PRO A 61 -1.26 12.60 6.30
N VAL A 62 -0.29 11.69 6.20
CA VAL A 62 0.43 11.12 7.37
C VAL A 62 1.85 11.65 7.51
N ASN A 63 2.32 12.46 6.58
CA ASN A 63 3.70 12.93 6.57
C ASN A 63 4.02 13.79 7.80
N GLY A 64 5.13 13.45 8.48
CA GLY A 64 5.61 14.14 9.67
C GLY A 64 4.80 13.91 10.95
N LEU A 65 3.83 13.00 10.94
CA LEU A 65 3.16 12.55 12.15
C LEU A 65 4.03 11.57 12.94
N ASP A 66 3.81 11.54 14.26
CA ASP A 66 4.32 10.49 15.11
C ASP A 66 3.56 9.16 14.85
N PRO A 67 4.09 8.01 15.27
CA PRO A 67 3.46 6.71 15.01
C PRO A 67 2.00 6.62 15.47
N GLN A 68 1.67 7.22 16.60
CA GLN A 68 0.30 7.25 17.11
C GLN A 68 -0.61 8.11 16.20
N GLY A 69 -0.13 9.27 15.76
CA GLY A 69 -0.86 10.15 14.83
C GLY A 69 -1.12 9.50 13.47
N ILE A 70 -0.18 8.69 12.97
CA ILE A 70 -0.35 7.90 11.74
C ILE A 70 -1.51 6.90 11.90
N ILE A 71 -1.52 6.13 13.00
CA ILE A 71 -2.59 5.16 13.30
C ILE A 71 -3.94 5.86 13.35
N GLU A 72 -4.03 6.95 14.11
CA GLU A 72 -5.27 7.70 14.27
C GLU A 72 -5.77 8.33 12.96
N MET A 73 -4.85 8.80 12.10
CA MET A 73 -5.21 9.34 10.78
C MET A 73 -5.73 8.24 9.86
N ARG A 74 -5.10 7.08 9.85
CA ARG A 74 -5.54 5.91 9.09
C ARG A 74 -6.93 5.46 9.52
N GLU A 75 -7.18 5.35 10.83
CA GLU A 75 -8.49 4.98 11.35
C GLU A 75 -9.58 5.99 10.96
N LEU A 76 -9.26 7.28 10.98
CA LEU A 76 -10.16 8.32 10.53
C LEU A 76 -10.53 8.16 9.05
N ILE A 77 -9.54 7.95 8.17
CA ILE A 77 -9.76 7.75 6.73
C ILE A 77 -10.62 6.51 6.50
N LEU A 78 -10.29 5.37 7.14
CA LEU A 78 -11.08 4.14 7.03
C LEU A 78 -12.51 4.31 7.52
N LYS A 79 -12.72 5.04 8.62
CA LYS A 79 -14.04 5.36 9.15
C LYS A 79 -14.85 6.20 8.15
N LEU A 80 -14.25 7.25 7.61
CA LEU A 80 -14.90 8.11 6.61
C LEU A 80 -15.29 7.32 5.35
N ASN A 81 -14.44 6.43 4.90
CA ASN A 81 -14.74 5.56 3.76
C ASN A 81 -15.90 4.60 4.06
N ARG A 82 -15.86 3.87 5.19
CA ARG A 82 -16.83 2.81 5.51
C ARG A 82 -18.19 3.35 5.91
N GLU A 83 -18.20 4.35 6.80
CA GLU A 83 -19.45 4.87 7.41
C GLU A 83 -20.08 5.98 6.56
N TYR A 84 -19.26 6.82 5.91
CA TYR A 84 -19.73 7.98 5.14
C TYR A 84 -19.64 7.79 3.63
N ARG A 85 -19.12 6.61 3.18
CA ARG A 85 -19.00 6.25 1.75
C ARG A 85 -18.15 7.21 0.93
N ILE A 86 -17.21 7.90 1.55
CA ILE A 86 -16.31 8.81 0.86
C ILE A 86 -15.22 8.02 0.16
N THR A 87 -15.02 8.28 -1.13
CA THR A 87 -13.89 7.76 -1.89
C THR A 87 -12.66 8.65 -1.69
N PHE A 88 -11.49 8.06 -1.55
CA PHE A 88 -10.24 8.78 -1.33
C PHE A 88 -9.25 8.56 -2.46
N LEU A 89 -8.61 9.64 -2.90
CA LEU A 89 -7.35 9.61 -3.63
C LEU A 89 -6.26 10.12 -2.69
N ILE A 90 -5.26 9.30 -2.40
CA ILE A 90 -4.22 9.61 -1.41
C ILE A 90 -2.87 9.54 -2.09
N SER A 91 -2.08 10.62 -2.02
CA SER A 91 -0.65 10.58 -2.32
C SER A 91 0.15 10.25 -1.07
N SER A 92 1.18 9.44 -1.19
CA SER A 92 2.16 9.23 -0.13
C SER A 92 3.45 8.65 -0.69
N HIS A 93 4.56 8.95 -0.04
CA HIS A 93 5.85 8.29 -0.24
C HIS A 93 6.12 7.22 0.85
N ILE A 94 5.21 7.05 1.82
CA ILE A 94 5.29 6.04 2.88
C ILE A 94 4.43 4.85 2.44
N LEU A 95 5.04 3.95 1.66
CA LEU A 95 4.34 2.86 0.99
C LEU A 95 3.72 1.86 1.98
N ASP A 96 4.37 1.59 3.11
CA ASP A 96 3.84 0.73 4.17
C ASP A 96 2.53 1.24 4.79
N GLU A 97 2.33 2.55 4.84
CA GLU A 97 1.06 3.10 5.35
C GLU A 97 -0.03 3.08 4.27
N LEU A 98 0.34 3.27 3.00
CA LEU A 98 -0.60 3.09 1.89
C LEU A 98 -1.12 1.66 1.80
N SER A 99 -0.27 0.65 2.03
CA SER A 99 -0.66 -0.75 1.96
C SER A 99 -1.77 -1.14 2.95
N LYS A 100 -1.95 -0.36 4.02
CA LYS A 100 -2.99 -0.57 5.02
C LYS A 100 -4.31 0.14 4.70
N LEU A 101 -4.33 0.98 3.66
CA LEU A 101 -5.46 1.84 3.28
C LEU A 101 -5.97 1.56 1.87
N ALA A 102 -5.05 1.43 0.93
CA ALA A 102 -5.36 1.43 -0.49
C ALA A 102 -6.00 0.12 -0.95
N THR A 103 -6.98 0.24 -1.83
CA THR A 103 -7.56 -0.88 -2.59
C THR A 103 -7.00 -0.95 -4.01
N HIS A 104 -6.49 0.18 -4.51
CA HIS A 104 -5.86 0.32 -5.82
C HIS A 104 -4.66 1.25 -5.71
N TYR A 105 -3.65 1.02 -6.54
CA TYR A 105 -2.44 1.81 -6.63
C TYR A 105 -2.27 2.37 -8.03
N GLY A 106 -1.88 3.64 -8.09
CA GLY A 106 -1.38 4.27 -9.29
C GLY A 106 0.07 4.69 -9.08
N PHE A 107 0.98 4.10 -9.82
CA PHE A 107 2.40 4.47 -9.80
C PHE A 107 2.66 5.58 -10.81
N VAL A 108 3.16 6.72 -10.32
CA VAL A 108 3.43 7.90 -11.14
C VAL A 108 4.93 8.16 -11.19
N ASP A 109 5.46 8.32 -12.38
CA ASP A 109 6.83 8.71 -12.63
C ASP A 109 6.90 9.80 -13.70
N ASN A 110 7.69 10.86 -13.45
CA ASN A 110 7.85 12.00 -14.35
C ASN A 110 6.51 12.57 -14.90
N GLY A 111 5.48 12.64 -14.01
CA GLY A 111 4.16 13.16 -14.34
C GLY A 111 3.30 12.24 -15.21
N ARG A 112 3.68 10.97 -15.36
CA ARG A 112 2.92 9.96 -16.12
C ARG A 112 2.52 8.81 -15.20
N LEU A 113 1.30 8.33 -15.36
CA LEU A 113 0.86 7.08 -14.74
C LEU A 113 1.58 5.92 -15.43
N VAL A 114 2.46 5.25 -14.70
CA VAL A 114 3.30 4.15 -15.20
C VAL A 114 2.56 2.83 -15.15
N LYS A 115 1.85 2.59 -14.05
CA LYS A 115 1.05 1.39 -13.80
C LYS A 115 -0.10 1.70 -12.87
N GLU A 116 -1.23 1.04 -13.11
CA GLU A 116 -2.37 0.94 -12.21
C GLU A 116 -2.57 -0.55 -11.87
N ILE A 117 -2.79 -0.86 -10.61
CA ILE A 117 -2.92 -2.23 -10.12
C ILE A 117 -3.79 -2.27 -8.86
N SER A 118 -4.59 -3.31 -8.66
CA SER A 118 -5.32 -3.53 -7.42
C SER A 118 -4.36 -3.96 -6.29
N ALA A 119 -4.80 -3.78 -5.03
CA ALA A 119 -4.03 -4.23 -3.87
C ALA A 119 -3.84 -5.76 -3.88
N GLU A 120 -4.85 -6.51 -4.31
CA GLU A 120 -4.80 -7.97 -4.40
C GLU A 120 -3.78 -8.45 -5.44
N GLU A 121 -3.76 -7.84 -6.63
CA GLU A 121 -2.78 -8.16 -7.67
C GLU A 121 -1.36 -7.78 -7.24
N LEU A 122 -1.21 -6.61 -6.59
CA LEU A 122 0.08 -6.15 -6.08
C LEU A 122 0.61 -7.06 -4.98
N GLU A 123 -0.24 -7.53 -4.06
CA GLU A 123 0.14 -8.50 -3.03
C GLU A 123 0.62 -9.82 -3.65
N GLN A 124 0.01 -10.26 -4.75
CA GLN A 124 0.46 -11.45 -5.49
C GLN A 124 1.82 -11.23 -6.17
N GLU A 125 2.05 -10.04 -6.74
CA GLU A 125 3.33 -9.70 -7.36
C GLU A 125 4.46 -9.52 -6.33
N CYS A 126 4.16 -8.99 -5.14
CA CYS A 126 5.10 -8.77 -4.02
C CYS A 126 5.19 -9.98 -3.05
N ARG A 127 4.57 -11.10 -3.41
CA ARG A 127 4.49 -12.27 -2.53
C ARG A 127 5.88 -12.85 -2.24
N LYS A 128 6.13 -13.13 -0.95
CA LYS A 128 7.35 -13.85 -0.53
C LYS A 128 7.52 -15.14 -1.31
N CYS A 129 8.69 -15.32 -1.87
CA CYS A 129 9.03 -16.54 -2.57
C CYS A 129 10.48 -16.99 -2.29
N ILE A 130 10.73 -18.23 -2.55
CA ILE A 130 12.09 -18.79 -2.62
C ILE A 130 12.44 -18.90 -4.09
N ARG A 131 13.38 -18.07 -4.54
CA ARG A 131 13.93 -18.18 -5.90
C ARG A 131 14.96 -19.28 -5.95
N VAL A 132 14.76 -20.21 -6.87
CA VAL A 132 15.68 -21.31 -7.18
C VAL A 132 16.19 -21.14 -8.59
N GLU A 133 17.50 -21.03 -8.74
CA GLU A 133 18.17 -21.03 -10.04
C GLU A 133 18.81 -22.38 -10.26
N VAL A 134 18.59 -22.95 -11.44
CA VAL A 134 19.01 -24.30 -11.86
C VAL A 134 19.61 -24.28 -13.27
N ASN A 135 20.22 -25.37 -13.69
CA ASN A 135 20.69 -25.52 -15.06
C ASN A 135 19.53 -25.66 -16.09
N ASP A 136 18.40 -26.27 -15.70
CA ASP A 136 17.18 -26.40 -16.51
C ASP A 136 15.94 -26.43 -15.59
N THR A 137 14.93 -25.63 -15.91
CA THR A 137 13.69 -25.56 -15.13
C THR A 137 12.71 -26.71 -15.40
N LYS A 138 12.90 -27.51 -16.44
CA LYS A 138 11.98 -28.64 -16.73
C LYS A 138 12.01 -29.72 -15.64
N PRO A 139 13.17 -30.24 -15.20
CA PRO A 139 13.24 -31.15 -14.07
C PRO A 139 12.76 -30.50 -12.76
N LEU A 140 13.07 -29.21 -12.56
CA LEU A 140 12.61 -28.46 -11.39
C LEU A 140 11.07 -28.41 -11.34
N ALA A 141 10.40 -28.06 -12.43
CA ALA A 141 8.95 -28.03 -12.52
C ALA A 141 8.33 -29.39 -12.20
N HIS A 142 8.90 -30.49 -12.74
CA HIS A 142 8.45 -31.85 -12.46
C HIS A 142 8.53 -32.20 -10.96
N VAL A 143 9.63 -31.85 -10.31
CA VAL A 143 9.81 -32.07 -8.86
C VAL A 143 8.81 -31.22 -8.05
N LEU A 144 8.61 -29.94 -8.42
CA LEU A 144 7.69 -29.06 -7.71
C LEU A 144 6.23 -29.51 -7.85
N ASP A 145 5.84 -30.05 -9.03
CA ASP A 145 4.53 -30.66 -9.28
C ASP A 145 4.32 -31.92 -8.40
N GLN A 146 5.32 -32.79 -8.30
CA GLN A 146 5.27 -33.95 -7.42
C GLN A 146 5.11 -33.57 -5.95
N MET A 147 5.77 -32.49 -5.54
CA MET A 147 5.69 -31.95 -4.18
C MET A 147 4.41 -31.12 -3.94
N LYS A 148 3.59 -30.89 -4.97
CA LYS A 148 2.35 -30.07 -4.94
C LYS A 148 2.61 -28.66 -4.41
N LEU A 149 3.72 -28.05 -4.80
CA LEU A 149 4.08 -26.69 -4.41
C LEU A 149 3.54 -25.68 -5.43
N ASP A 150 3.18 -24.50 -4.92
CA ASP A 150 2.82 -23.36 -5.75
C ASP A 150 4.10 -22.67 -6.24
N TYR A 151 4.26 -22.51 -7.56
CA TYR A 151 5.46 -21.93 -8.16
C TYR A 151 5.17 -21.23 -9.48
N LYS A 152 6.10 -20.38 -9.90
CA LYS A 152 6.08 -19.70 -11.20
C LYS A 152 7.43 -19.83 -11.87
N ILE A 153 7.45 -20.29 -13.10
CA ILE A 153 8.67 -20.27 -13.93
C ILE A 153 8.95 -18.83 -14.38
N ILE A 154 10.14 -18.35 -14.07
CA ILE A 154 10.59 -16.98 -14.40
C ILE A 154 11.40 -16.97 -15.69
N SER A 155 12.25 -17.98 -15.88
CA SER A 155 13.10 -18.13 -17.08
C SER A 155 13.38 -19.62 -17.30
N GLY A 156 14.17 -19.94 -18.34
CA GLY A 156 14.65 -21.32 -18.57
C GLY A 156 15.55 -21.88 -17.47
N THR A 157 16.01 -21.01 -16.53
CA THR A 157 16.95 -21.38 -15.48
C THR A 157 16.51 -20.95 -14.09
N ALA A 158 15.33 -20.30 -13.92
CA ALA A 158 14.87 -19.79 -12.63
C ALA A 158 13.37 -19.99 -12.42
N ALA A 159 13.00 -20.33 -11.18
CA ALA A 159 11.61 -20.40 -10.71
C ALA A 159 11.47 -19.79 -9.32
N ASP A 160 10.30 -19.19 -9.06
CA ASP A 160 9.88 -18.69 -7.76
C ASP A 160 8.89 -19.67 -7.13
N ILE A 161 9.16 -20.07 -5.89
CA ILE A 161 8.35 -21.02 -5.12
C ILE A 161 7.67 -20.27 -3.99
N TYR A 162 6.33 -20.29 -3.98
CA TYR A 162 5.49 -19.53 -3.04
C TYR A 162 5.07 -20.34 -1.81
N ALA A 163 5.89 -21.26 -1.38
CA ALA A 163 5.64 -22.11 -0.24
C ALA A 163 6.87 -22.20 0.67
N LYS A 164 6.64 -22.50 1.95
CA LYS A 164 7.74 -22.90 2.82
C LYS A 164 8.23 -24.28 2.38
N ILE A 165 9.48 -24.36 1.97
CA ILE A 165 10.10 -25.61 1.53
C ILE A 165 11.23 -26.01 2.47
N ASN A 166 11.42 -27.31 2.60
CA ASN A 166 12.66 -27.83 3.14
C ASN A 166 13.68 -27.91 1.99
N VAL A 167 14.63 -26.97 1.99
CA VAL A 167 15.64 -26.86 0.93
C VAL A 167 16.42 -28.18 0.75
N SER A 168 16.74 -28.89 1.84
CA SER A 168 17.45 -30.17 1.77
C SER A 168 16.64 -31.24 0.99
N ASN A 169 15.33 -31.29 1.21
CA ASN A 169 14.47 -32.22 0.48
C ASN A 169 14.37 -31.88 -1.01
N LEU A 170 14.30 -30.55 -1.31
CA LEU A 170 14.30 -30.08 -2.71
C LEU A 170 15.61 -30.47 -3.41
N VAL A 171 16.77 -30.21 -2.78
CA VAL A 171 18.09 -30.57 -3.30
C VAL A 171 18.19 -32.06 -3.61
N LEU A 172 17.77 -32.90 -2.66
CA LEU A 172 17.80 -34.37 -2.83
C LEU A 172 16.88 -34.86 -3.97
N SER A 173 15.73 -34.21 -4.13
CA SER A 173 14.79 -34.56 -5.20
C SER A 173 15.31 -34.11 -6.57
N LEU A 174 15.90 -32.95 -6.69
CA LEU A 174 16.50 -32.44 -7.93
C LEU A 174 17.75 -33.25 -8.34
N ALA A 175 18.55 -33.67 -7.37
CA ALA A 175 19.71 -34.52 -7.64
C ALA A 175 19.31 -35.86 -8.30
N LYS A 176 18.16 -36.45 -7.97
CA LYS A 176 17.63 -37.65 -8.61
C LYS A 176 17.23 -37.43 -10.07
N GLU A 177 16.84 -36.21 -10.42
CA GLU A 177 16.46 -35.80 -11.78
C GLU A 177 17.65 -35.21 -12.57
N ASN A 178 18.89 -35.33 -12.05
CA ASN A 178 20.12 -34.77 -12.61
C ASN A 178 20.01 -33.24 -12.83
N CYS A 179 19.29 -32.55 -11.99
CA CYS A 179 19.14 -31.09 -12.01
C CYS A 179 20.04 -30.46 -10.95
N GLU A 180 20.92 -29.57 -11.40
CA GLU A 180 21.85 -28.87 -10.53
C GLU A 180 21.26 -27.54 -10.07
N ILE A 181 21.33 -27.30 -8.76
CA ILE A 181 20.95 -26.00 -8.18
C ILE A 181 22.17 -25.09 -8.21
N VAL A 182 21.99 -23.92 -8.82
CA VAL A 182 23.00 -22.86 -8.87
C VAL A 182 22.87 -21.94 -7.65
N THR A 183 21.64 -21.50 -7.36
CA THR A 183 21.36 -20.55 -6.26
C THR A 183 19.99 -20.83 -5.65
N VAL A 184 19.89 -20.65 -4.34
CA VAL A 184 18.61 -20.58 -3.60
C VAL A 184 18.62 -19.32 -2.77
N SER A 185 17.65 -18.42 -2.99
CA SER A 185 17.53 -17.17 -2.26
C SER A 185 16.08 -16.88 -1.86
N GLU A 186 15.89 -16.39 -0.64
CA GLU A 186 14.58 -15.83 -0.28
C GLU A 186 14.44 -14.47 -0.95
N ARG A 187 13.29 -14.25 -1.56
CA ARG A 187 12.88 -12.95 -2.11
C ARG A 187 11.60 -12.52 -1.45
N GLU A 188 11.63 -11.32 -0.94
CA GLU A 188 10.47 -10.56 -0.52
C GLU A 188 10.52 -9.26 -1.31
N GLU A 189 9.61 -9.11 -2.25
CA GLU A 189 9.52 -7.87 -3.00
C GLU A 189 8.69 -6.90 -2.16
N SER A 190 9.34 -5.90 -1.57
CA SER A 190 8.63 -4.82 -0.90
C SER A 190 7.97 -3.91 -1.94
N LEU A 191 6.96 -3.14 -1.52
CA LEU A 191 6.35 -2.11 -2.37
C LEU A 191 7.38 -1.14 -2.93
N GLU A 192 8.43 -0.81 -2.13
CA GLU A 192 9.52 0.04 -2.56
C GLU A 192 10.34 -0.61 -3.67
N SER A 193 10.70 -1.89 -3.52
CA SER A 193 11.45 -2.64 -4.53
C SER A 193 10.63 -2.76 -5.82
N TYR A 194 9.33 -3.01 -5.70
CA TYR A 194 8.41 -3.05 -6.82
C TYR A 194 8.36 -1.71 -7.56
N TYR A 195 8.21 -0.60 -6.83
CA TYR A 195 8.23 0.74 -7.41
C TYR A 195 9.54 1.03 -8.13
N ILE A 196 10.69 0.73 -7.51
CA ILE A 196 12.01 0.92 -8.10
C ILE A 196 12.15 0.11 -9.40
N SER A 197 11.65 -1.13 -9.42
CA SER A 197 11.68 -1.98 -10.62
C SER A 197 10.86 -1.40 -11.79
N LEU A 198 9.73 -0.75 -11.48
CA LEU A 198 8.89 -0.09 -12.48
C LEU A 198 9.53 1.17 -13.08
N VAL A 199 10.26 1.93 -12.25
CA VAL A 199 10.85 3.22 -12.64
C VAL A 199 12.29 3.04 -13.14
N GLY A 200 13.09 2.21 -12.48
CA GLY A 200 14.51 2.00 -12.81
C GLY A 200 14.77 1.18 -14.09
N GLY A 201 13.79 0.46 -14.61
CA GLY A 201 13.91 -0.32 -15.84
C GLY A 201 13.87 0.51 -17.14
N ARG A 202 13.83 1.85 -17.04
CA ARG A 202 13.73 2.76 -18.20
C ARG A 202 15.03 3.52 -18.52
N GLU A 203 16.11 3.27 -17.79
CA GLU A 203 17.44 3.84 -18.08
C GLU A 203 18.36 2.85 -18.83
N ALA A 204 17.83 2.16 -19.86
CA ALA A 204 18.67 1.38 -20.78
C ALA A 204 18.23 1.61 -22.21
#